data_d2dac5b87f34687d159ee70996391f1d
#
_entry.id   d2dac5b87f34687d159ee70996391f1d
#
_cell.length_a   1.000
_cell.length_b   1.000
_cell.length_c   1.000
_cell.angle_alpha   90.00
_cell.angle_beta   90.00
_cell.angle_gamma   90.00
#
_symmetry.space_group_name_H-M   'P 1'
#
loop_
_entity.id
_entity.type
_entity.pdbx_description
1 polymer ?
#
loop_
_entity_poly.entity_id
_entity_poly.type
_entity_poly.pdbx_seq_one_letter_code
_entity_poly.pdbx_strand_id
1 'polypeptide(L)'
;MIPLHFVTATNTLYIAFGERVDHAALYTIEKVLDCRTRPCVRERKGVAAQLDQMRQQPRPNEVEFGPMYDYTEIGRVSASYVARLGADDARLGRVGQFIWLRLKVQASHTDLLFHLGVESHSVQNAQRPPLPVDLISASASAAAQP
;
A
#
# COMPACT_ATOMS: atom_id res chain seq x y z
N MET A 1 7.33 -14.33 -2.36
CA MET A 1 6.32 -15.34 -2.77
C MET A 1 6.16 -15.34 -4.28
N ILE A 2 5.81 -16.48 -4.87
CA ILE A 2 5.54 -16.62 -6.31
C ILE A 2 4.31 -17.49 -6.53
N PRO A 3 3.46 -17.19 -7.54
CA PRO A 3 2.43 -18.11 -7.97
C PRO A 3 3.06 -19.33 -8.64
N LEU A 4 2.50 -20.52 -8.41
CA LEU A 4 2.96 -21.76 -9.02
C LEU A 4 2.05 -22.19 -10.16
N HIS A 5 0.78 -22.41 -9.84
CA HIS A 5 -0.23 -22.79 -10.83
C HIS A 5 -1.64 -22.47 -10.27
N PHE A 6 -2.58 -22.37 -11.18
CA PHE A 6 -3.98 -22.16 -10.88
C PHE A 6 -4.81 -23.37 -11.32
N VAL A 7 -5.58 -23.93 -10.42
CA VAL A 7 -6.49 -25.05 -10.70
C VAL A 7 -7.89 -24.51 -10.91
N THR A 8 -8.31 -24.40 -12.16
CA THR A 8 -9.60 -23.81 -12.55
C THR A 8 -10.79 -24.55 -11.94
N ALA A 9 -10.75 -25.89 -11.92
CA ALA A 9 -11.84 -26.72 -11.42
C ALA A 9 -12.19 -26.45 -9.94
N THR A 10 -11.22 -26.06 -9.12
CA THR A 10 -11.39 -25.76 -7.68
C THR A 10 -11.25 -24.28 -7.37
N ASN A 11 -11.02 -23.43 -8.37
CA ASN A 11 -10.74 -22.02 -8.23
C ASN A 11 -9.61 -21.76 -7.20
N THR A 12 -8.49 -22.50 -7.31
CA THR A 12 -7.43 -22.51 -6.31
C THR A 12 -6.09 -22.12 -6.92
N LEU A 13 -5.45 -21.10 -6.33
CA LEU A 13 -4.11 -20.63 -6.66
C LEU A 13 -3.09 -21.20 -5.66
N TYR A 14 -2.09 -21.92 -6.17
CA TYR A 14 -0.97 -22.41 -5.38
C TYR A 14 0.15 -21.39 -5.36
N ILE A 15 0.67 -21.06 -4.16
CA ILE A 15 1.64 -20.00 -3.96
C ILE A 15 2.82 -20.53 -3.14
N ALA A 16 4.04 -20.35 -3.64
CA ALA A 16 5.25 -20.68 -2.90
C ALA A 16 5.84 -19.48 -2.16
N PHE A 17 6.28 -19.72 -0.95
CA PHE A 17 7.01 -18.78 -0.09
C PHE A 17 8.44 -19.28 0.12
N GLY A 18 9.40 -18.35 0.21
CA GLY A 18 10.83 -18.69 0.39
C GLY A 18 11.22 -18.97 1.84
N GLU A 19 10.43 -18.53 2.82
CA GLU A 19 10.72 -18.69 4.25
C GLU A 19 9.45 -19.05 5.02
N ARG A 20 8.62 -18.05 5.30
CA ARG A 20 7.38 -18.20 6.05
C ARG A 20 6.19 -17.78 5.20
N VAL A 21 5.04 -18.34 5.49
CA VAL A 21 3.79 -17.97 4.86
C VAL A 21 3.33 -16.61 5.39
N ASP A 22 3.01 -15.70 4.47
CA ASP A 22 2.37 -14.43 4.79
C ASP A 22 0.85 -14.56 4.59
N HIS A 23 0.14 -14.75 5.69
CA HIS A 23 -1.31 -14.93 5.68
C HIS A 23 -2.06 -13.66 5.27
N ALA A 24 -1.52 -12.47 5.56
CA ALA A 24 -2.14 -11.21 5.14
C ALA A 24 -2.09 -11.05 3.62
N ALA A 25 -0.96 -11.41 3.01
CA ALA A 25 -0.82 -11.43 1.55
C ALA A 25 -1.76 -12.46 0.91
N LEU A 26 -1.88 -13.67 1.48
CA LEU A 26 -2.81 -14.69 0.99
C LEU A 26 -4.26 -14.20 1.02
N TYR A 27 -4.68 -13.63 2.15
CA TYR A 27 -6.03 -13.09 2.30
C TYR A 27 -6.31 -12.00 1.25
N THR A 28 -5.37 -11.09 1.03
CA THR A 28 -5.51 -10.03 0.01
C THR A 28 -5.65 -10.63 -1.39
N ILE A 29 -4.81 -11.62 -1.73
CA ILE A 29 -4.87 -12.31 -3.02
C ILE A 29 -6.24 -12.98 -3.22
N GLU A 30 -6.74 -13.68 -2.21
CA GLU A 30 -8.07 -14.32 -2.26
C GLU A 30 -9.19 -13.32 -2.53
N LYS A 31 -9.13 -12.16 -1.87
CA LYS A 31 -10.14 -11.10 -2.04
C LYS A 31 -10.07 -10.43 -3.40
N VAL A 32 -8.86 -10.10 -3.88
CA VAL A 32 -8.69 -9.38 -5.14
C VAL A 32 -8.91 -10.31 -6.35
N LEU A 33 -8.44 -11.55 -6.28
CA LEU A 33 -8.57 -12.52 -7.38
C LEU A 33 -9.85 -13.35 -7.32
N ASP A 34 -10.61 -13.30 -6.22
CA ASP A 34 -11.79 -14.13 -5.99
C ASP A 34 -11.50 -15.62 -6.14
N CYS A 35 -10.46 -16.08 -5.50
CA CYS A 35 -10.02 -17.46 -5.55
C CYS A 35 -9.62 -17.96 -4.17
N ARG A 36 -9.42 -19.25 -4.02
CA ARG A 36 -8.80 -19.84 -2.84
C ARG A 36 -7.30 -19.87 -3.03
N THR A 37 -6.53 -19.80 -1.93
CA THR A 37 -5.08 -19.96 -1.98
C THR A 37 -4.62 -21.21 -1.23
N ARG A 38 -3.58 -21.84 -1.74
CA ARG A 38 -2.87 -22.96 -1.09
C ARG A 38 -1.39 -22.62 -0.99
N PRO A 39 -0.90 -22.25 0.21
CA PRO A 39 0.51 -21.93 0.39
C PRO A 39 1.37 -23.18 0.49
N CYS A 40 2.60 -23.09 0.02
CA CYS A 40 3.68 -24.01 0.32
C CYS A 40 4.98 -23.24 0.58
N VAL A 41 5.90 -23.83 1.32
CA VAL A 41 7.23 -23.27 1.53
C VAL A 41 8.23 -24.01 0.63
N ARG A 42 9.07 -23.24 -0.06
CA ARG A 42 10.15 -23.76 -0.93
C ARG A 42 11.47 -23.10 -0.57
N GLU A 43 12.53 -23.62 -1.13
CA GLU A 43 13.86 -23.04 -0.95
C GLU A 43 13.89 -21.58 -1.43
N ARG A 44 14.42 -20.68 -0.57
CA ARG A 44 14.47 -19.23 -0.82
C ARG A 44 15.16 -18.87 -2.14
N LYS A 45 16.27 -19.55 -2.46
CA LYS A 45 17.03 -19.29 -3.71
C LYS A 45 16.18 -19.58 -4.95
N GLY A 46 15.44 -20.68 -4.96
CA GLY A 46 14.54 -21.05 -6.04
C GLY A 46 13.40 -20.05 -6.22
N VAL A 47 12.80 -19.61 -5.11
CA VAL A 47 11.75 -18.57 -5.13
C VAL A 47 12.29 -17.23 -5.65
N ALA A 48 13.49 -16.82 -5.22
CA ALA A 48 14.11 -15.57 -5.68
C ALA A 48 14.40 -15.59 -7.17
N ALA A 49 15.04 -16.65 -7.68
CA ALA A 49 15.37 -16.80 -9.10
C ALA A 49 14.11 -16.76 -9.99
N GLN A 50 13.05 -17.45 -9.59
CA GLN A 50 11.79 -17.45 -10.32
C GLN A 50 11.08 -16.08 -10.27
N LEU A 51 11.17 -15.37 -9.14
CA LEU A 51 10.64 -14.01 -9.01
C LEU A 51 11.35 -13.03 -9.96
N ASP A 52 12.68 -13.12 -10.07
CA ASP A 52 13.46 -12.28 -10.99
C ASP A 52 13.12 -12.56 -12.45
N GLN A 53 12.89 -13.82 -12.80
CA GLN A 53 12.42 -14.19 -14.14
C GLN A 53 11.02 -13.61 -14.42
N MET A 54 10.11 -13.67 -13.45
CA MET A 54 8.75 -13.11 -13.61
C MET A 54 8.76 -11.58 -13.74
N ARG A 55 9.68 -10.89 -13.08
CA ARG A 55 9.81 -9.42 -13.18
C ARG A 55 10.22 -8.95 -14.58
N GLN A 56 10.88 -9.80 -15.34
CA GLN A 56 11.31 -9.48 -16.71
C GLN A 56 10.19 -9.70 -17.75
N GLN A 57 9.09 -10.32 -17.37
CA GLN A 57 7.96 -10.53 -18.28
C GLN A 57 7.12 -9.25 -18.42
N PRO A 58 6.69 -8.91 -19.65
CA PRO A 58 5.80 -7.78 -19.87
C PRO A 58 4.45 -7.99 -19.18
N ARG A 59 3.93 -6.93 -18.57
CA ARG A 59 2.65 -6.93 -17.84
C ARG A 59 1.72 -5.88 -18.46
N PRO A 60 1.12 -6.15 -19.60
CA PRO A 60 0.41 -5.15 -20.41
C PRO A 60 -0.81 -4.53 -19.71
N ASN A 61 -1.38 -5.25 -18.73
CA ASN A 61 -2.59 -4.83 -18.02
C ASN A 61 -2.28 -4.34 -16.59
N GLU A 62 -1.03 -4.03 -16.28
CA GLU A 62 -0.60 -3.55 -14.98
C GLU A 62 -0.07 -2.12 -15.08
N VAL A 63 -0.54 -1.25 -14.21
CA VAL A 63 -0.09 0.15 -14.11
C VAL A 63 0.44 0.36 -12.70
N GLU A 64 1.73 0.66 -12.60
CA GLU A 64 2.39 0.97 -11.33
C GLU A 64 2.47 2.48 -11.12
N PHE A 65 2.09 2.92 -9.93
CA PHE A 65 2.23 4.29 -9.47
C PHE A 65 3.36 4.38 -8.46
N GLY A 66 4.20 5.40 -8.58
CA GLY A 66 5.28 5.70 -7.63
C GLY A 66 4.77 5.96 -6.21
N PRO A 67 5.66 6.34 -5.28
CA PRO A 67 5.28 6.54 -3.89
C PRO A 67 4.20 7.63 -3.79
N MET A 68 3.06 7.25 -3.23
CA MET A 68 1.93 8.13 -2.93
C MET A 68 1.77 8.24 -1.42
N TYR A 69 1.57 9.47 -0.94
CA TYR A 69 1.52 9.78 0.49
C TYR A 69 0.09 10.04 0.98
N ASP A 70 -0.83 10.30 0.04
CA ASP A 70 -2.22 10.66 0.35
C ASP A 70 -3.19 9.63 -0.23
N TYR A 71 -3.99 9.03 0.67
CA TYR A 71 -5.07 8.11 0.28
C TYR A 71 -6.16 8.79 -0.56
N THR A 72 -6.37 10.10 -0.38
CA THR A 72 -7.33 10.87 -1.20
C THR A 72 -6.90 10.90 -2.66
N GLU A 73 -5.60 11.05 -2.90
CA GLU A 73 -5.04 11.01 -4.25
C GLU A 73 -5.20 9.63 -4.87
N ILE A 74 -4.91 8.56 -4.12
CA ILE A 74 -5.14 7.17 -4.56
C ILE A 74 -6.62 6.97 -4.93
N GLY A 75 -7.54 7.47 -4.10
CA GLY A 75 -8.99 7.40 -4.36
C GLY A 75 -9.36 8.14 -5.64
N ARG A 76 -8.84 9.35 -5.87
CA ARG A 76 -9.09 10.15 -7.06
C ARG A 76 -8.58 9.47 -8.34
N VAL A 77 -7.35 8.95 -8.31
CA VAL A 77 -6.77 8.21 -9.43
C VAL A 77 -7.59 6.96 -9.73
N SER A 78 -7.93 6.18 -8.69
CA SER A 78 -8.76 4.98 -8.81
C SER A 78 -10.10 5.28 -9.45
N ALA A 79 -10.83 6.30 -8.98
CA ALA A 79 -12.12 6.71 -9.53
C ALA A 79 -12.01 7.15 -11.01
N SER A 80 -10.94 7.87 -11.37
CA SER A 80 -10.67 8.26 -12.74
C SER A 80 -10.47 7.06 -13.67
N TYR A 81 -9.74 6.02 -13.22
CA TYR A 81 -9.56 4.80 -14.00
C TYR A 81 -10.86 3.99 -14.12
N VAL A 82 -11.63 3.84 -13.03
CA VAL A 82 -12.94 3.18 -13.06
C VAL A 82 -13.84 3.83 -14.11
N ALA A 83 -13.97 5.16 -14.08
CA ALA A 83 -14.81 5.90 -15.01
C ALA A 83 -14.31 5.81 -16.46
N ARG A 84 -13.00 5.96 -16.69
CA ARG A 84 -12.40 5.94 -18.03
C ARG A 84 -12.48 4.56 -18.68
N LEU A 85 -12.30 3.49 -17.93
CA LEU A 85 -12.33 2.14 -18.44
C LEU A 85 -13.74 1.54 -18.48
N GLY A 86 -14.71 2.17 -17.82
CA GLY A 86 -16.06 1.61 -17.67
C GLY A 86 -16.04 0.29 -16.91
N ALA A 87 -15.33 0.24 -15.78
CA ALA A 87 -15.16 -1.00 -15.05
C ALA A 87 -16.48 -1.49 -14.43
N ASP A 88 -16.78 -2.77 -14.63
CA ASP A 88 -18.00 -3.45 -14.13
C ASP A 88 -17.84 -3.88 -12.65
N ASP A 89 -16.61 -4.14 -12.22
CA ASP A 89 -16.26 -4.55 -10.85
C ASP A 89 -14.89 -3.99 -10.48
N ALA A 90 -14.72 -3.66 -9.19
CA ALA A 90 -13.48 -3.13 -8.65
C ALA A 90 -13.17 -3.79 -7.30
N ARG A 91 -12.00 -4.42 -7.19
CA ARG A 91 -11.57 -5.11 -5.98
C ARG A 91 -10.27 -4.52 -5.46
N LEU A 92 -10.30 -4.09 -4.21
CA LEU A 92 -9.20 -3.44 -3.54
C LEU A 92 -8.61 -4.34 -2.47
N GLY A 93 -7.27 -4.41 -2.43
CA GLY A 93 -6.53 -5.08 -1.36
C GLY A 93 -5.27 -4.34 -1.00
N ARG A 94 -4.75 -4.58 0.22
CA ARG A 94 -3.49 -4.02 0.69
C ARG A 94 -2.53 -5.13 1.11
N VAL A 95 -1.29 -5.05 0.65
CA VAL A 95 -0.18 -5.93 1.07
C VAL A 95 1.01 -5.07 1.45
N GLY A 96 1.30 -4.97 2.74
CA GLY A 96 2.39 -4.14 3.24
C GLY A 96 2.23 -2.67 2.84
N GLN A 97 3.16 -2.18 2.02
CA GLN A 97 3.18 -0.81 1.50
C GLN A 97 2.53 -0.67 0.12
N PHE A 98 1.88 -1.71 -0.37
CA PHE A 98 1.22 -1.67 -1.66
C PHE A 98 -0.29 -1.72 -1.50
N ILE A 99 -1.00 -0.89 -2.27
CA ILE A 99 -2.43 -1.02 -2.52
C ILE A 99 -2.57 -1.57 -3.94
N TRP A 100 -3.33 -2.64 -4.06
CA TRP A 100 -3.66 -3.28 -5.32
C TRP A 100 -5.14 -3.11 -5.62
N LEU A 101 -5.45 -2.43 -6.72
CA LEU A 101 -6.80 -2.28 -7.23
C LEU A 101 -6.91 -3.03 -8.55
N ARG A 102 -7.75 -4.06 -8.58
CA ARG A 102 -8.11 -4.79 -9.79
C ARG A 102 -9.44 -4.27 -10.33
N LEU A 103 -9.41 -3.80 -11.55
CA LEU A 103 -10.60 -3.36 -12.29
C LEU A 103 -10.96 -4.41 -13.32
N LYS A 104 -12.22 -4.88 -13.29
CA LYS A 104 -12.75 -5.79 -14.30
C LYS A 104 -13.48 -4.98 -15.37
N VAL A 105 -13.15 -5.25 -16.61
CA VAL A 105 -13.78 -4.63 -17.79
C VAL A 105 -14.18 -5.75 -18.72
N GLN A 106 -15.47 -6.11 -18.72
CA GLN A 106 -16.00 -7.26 -19.47
C GLN A 106 -15.24 -8.57 -19.17
N ALA A 107 -14.51 -9.15 -20.15
CA ALA A 107 -13.74 -10.39 -20.00
C ALA A 107 -12.26 -10.13 -19.65
N SER A 108 -11.83 -8.87 -19.55
CA SER A 108 -10.45 -8.49 -19.22
C SER A 108 -10.33 -7.87 -17.84
N HIS A 109 -9.11 -7.61 -17.40
CA HIS A 109 -8.85 -6.87 -16.17
C HIS A 109 -7.66 -5.92 -16.34
N THR A 110 -7.64 -4.88 -15.52
CA THR A 110 -6.51 -3.96 -15.38
C THR A 110 -6.16 -3.86 -13.90
N ASP A 111 -4.91 -4.06 -13.58
CA ASP A 111 -4.38 -3.96 -12.22
C ASP A 111 -3.67 -2.61 -12.02
N LEU A 112 -4.06 -1.87 -10.99
CA LEU A 112 -3.39 -0.66 -10.56
C LEU A 112 -2.66 -0.95 -9.25
N LEU A 113 -1.37 -0.69 -9.22
CA LEU A 113 -0.52 -0.88 -8.06
C LEU A 113 -0.02 0.48 -7.55
N PHE A 114 -0.40 0.84 -6.34
CA PHE A 114 0.03 2.07 -5.69
C PHE A 114 1.06 1.73 -4.60
N HIS A 115 2.23 2.30 -4.69
CA HIS A 115 3.22 2.20 -3.62
C HIS A 115 2.96 3.31 -2.59
N LEU A 116 2.70 2.93 -1.33
CA LEU A 116 2.56 3.88 -0.24
C LEU A 116 3.93 4.39 0.17
N GLY A 117 4.15 5.69 0.02
CA GLY A 117 5.32 6.35 0.56
C GLY A 117 5.27 6.36 2.08
N VAL A 118 6.39 6.08 2.72
CA VAL A 118 6.57 6.33 4.14
C VAL A 118 6.98 7.80 4.27
N GLU A 119 6.09 8.65 4.82
CA GLU A 119 6.54 9.96 5.26
C GLU A 119 7.62 9.74 6.31
N SER A 120 8.87 9.99 5.95
CA SER A 120 9.90 10.23 6.93
C SER A 120 9.52 11.54 7.63
N HIS A 121 8.77 11.45 8.71
CA HIS A 121 8.68 12.55 9.66
C HIS A 121 10.11 12.74 10.21
N SER A 122 10.90 13.48 9.47
CA SER A 122 11.98 14.25 10.07
C SER A 122 11.27 15.13 11.08
N VAL A 123 11.33 14.71 12.34
CA VAL A 123 11.05 15.58 13.46
C VAL A 123 12.08 16.71 13.32
N GLN A 124 11.75 17.72 12.50
CA GLN A 124 12.29 19.04 12.68
C GLN A 124 11.77 19.43 14.05
N ASN A 125 12.64 19.13 15.03
CA ASN A 125 12.62 19.75 16.32
C ASN A 125 12.75 21.27 16.04
N ALA A 126 11.62 21.88 15.75
CA ALA A 126 11.51 23.32 15.68
C ALA A 126 11.93 23.77 17.08
N GLN A 127 13.19 24.17 17.20
CA GLN A 127 13.73 24.93 18.28
C GLN A 127 12.76 26.08 18.53
N ARG A 128 11.86 25.86 19.49
CA ARG A 128 11.00 26.90 20.04
C ARG A 128 11.96 27.95 20.59
N PRO A 129 12.01 29.16 20.05
CA PRO A 129 12.87 30.19 20.63
C PRO A 129 12.45 30.36 22.09
N PRO A 130 13.39 30.51 23.03
CA PRO A 130 13.06 30.76 24.42
C PRO A 130 12.26 32.05 24.48
N LEU A 131 11.10 31.99 25.14
CA LEU A 131 10.28 33.17 25.44
C LEU A 131 11.14 34.13 26.26
N PRO A 132 11.15 35.42 25.94
CA PRO A 132 11.87 36.41 26.75
C PRO A 132 11.21 36.45 28.12
N VAL A 133 12.05 36.20 29.18
CA VAL A 133 11.66 36.20 30.57
C VAL A 133 11.81 37.62 31.14
N ASP A 134 11.34 38.64 30.47
CA ASP A 134 11.39 40.00 30.98
C ASP A 134 10.05 40.70 30.73
N LEU A 135 9.11 40.48 31.63
CA LEU A 135 7.94 41.39 31.84
C LEU A 135 7.10 40.98 33.05
N ILE A 136 7.75 40.63 34.18
CA ILE A 136 7.06 40.57 35.47
C ILE A 136 7.93 41.27 36.52
N SER A 137 8.05 42.56 36.40
CA SER A 137 8.55 43.39 37.51
C SER A 137 8.23 44.86 37.25
N ALA A 138 6.99 45.26 37.24
CA ALA A 138 6.61 46.68 37.48
C ALA A 138 5.10 46.79 37.65
N SER A 139 4.60 46.47 38.83
CA SER A 139 3.40 47.15 39.38
C SER A 139 3.07 46.60 40.76
N ALA A 140 3.92 46.92 41.73
CA ALA A 140 3.53 46.80 43.12
C ALA A 140 4.20 47.94 43.90
N SER A 141 3.73 49.14 43.67
CA SER A 141 3.96 50.24 44.65
C SER A 141 3.12 51.45 44.24
N ALA A 142 1.95 51.60 44.83
CA ALA A 142 1.32 52.88 45.10
C ALA A 142 -0.12 52.63 45.62
N ALA A 143 -0.25 52.42 46.92
CA ALA A 143 -1.44 52.85 47.69
C ALA A 143 -1.23 52.55 49.19
N ALA A 144 -0.59 53.46 49.86
CA ALA A 144 -0.80 53.65 51.28
C ALA A 144 -0.43 55.11 51.66
N GLN A 145 -1.39 55.87 52.02
CA GLN A 145 -1.38 56.94 53.06
C GLN A 145 -2.35 58.05 52.69
N PRO A 146 -2.87 58.72 53.69
CA PRO A 146 -3.54 58.37 54.94
C PRO A 146 -4.99 58.77 54.88
#